data_ec9f78253cf02870bc8a1167ecf6aba2
#
_entry.id   ec9f78253cf02870bc8a1167ecf6aba2
#
_cell.length_a   1.000
_cell.length_b   1.000
_cell.length_c   1.000
_cell.angle_alpha   90.00
_cell.angle_beta   90.00
_cell.angle_gamma   90.00
#
_symmetry.space_group_name_H-M   'P 1'
#
loop_
_entity.id
_entity.type
_entity.pdbx_description
1 polymer ?
#
loop_
_entity_poly.entity_id
_entity_poly.type
_entity_poly.pdbx_seq_one_letter_code
_entity_poly.pdbx_strand_id
1 'polypeptide(L)'
;YDSYMKHLKLHDNMGSGALRSMLGAASPLLGAMARAMPGRRSVFEQAYEISRRVNLGHELFYGGSNAFWAIHVEKYLNSSNIAPDPADIDTGVEGLDITDAGSSDSGDIIDSFARTVTNADGNADVLTKMIHAEFRLRLPELLLMRVDKITMSTSIEARVPFLDHELVDLSMDIPRA
;
A
#
# COMPACT_ATOMS: atom_id res chain seq x y z
N TYR A 1 -9.64 0.55 -11.48
CA TYR A 1 -8.93 -0.16 -12.53
C TYR A 1 -7.71 0.64 -13.03
N ASP A 2 -7.89 1.88 -13.45
CA ASP A 2 -6.82 2.71 -14.04
C ASP A 2 -5.63 2.93 -13.10
N SER A 3 -5.85 3.04 -11.79
CA SER A 3 -4.77 3.21 -10.82
C SER A 3 -3.88 1.96 -10.73
N TYR A 4 -4.47 0.79 -10.76
CA TYR A 4 -3.72 -0.48 -10.73
C TYR A 4 -2.87 -0.66 -11.99
N MET A 5 -3.44 -0.36 -13.16
CA MET A 5 -2.69 -0.42 -14.43
C MET A 5 -1.53 0.59 -14.46
N LYS A 6 -1.69 1.76 -13.82
CA LYS A 6 -0.58 2.72 -13.68
C LYS A 6 0.53 2.18 -12.80
N HIS A 7 0.21 1.52 -11.69
CA HIS A 7 1.22 0.90 -10.81
C HIS A 7 1.94 -0.26 -11.48
N LEU A 8 1.24 -1.12 -12.22
CA LEU A 8 1.86 -2.18 -13.01
C LEU A 8 2.83 -1.61 -14.06
N LYS A 9 2.38 -0.63 -14.84
CA LYS A 9 3.24 0.04 -15.84
C LYS A 9 4.43 0.74 -15.18
N LEU A 10 4.23 1.36 -14.02
CA LEU A 10 5.32 1.99 -13.28
C LEU A 10 6.35 0.94 -12.85
N HIS A 11 5.90 -0.18 -12.33
CA HIS A 11 6.77 -1.28 -11.93
C HIS A 11 7.56 -1.83 -13.12
N ASP A 12 6.89 -2.11 -14.24
CA ASP A 12 7.53 -2.62 -15.46
C ASP A 12 8.58 -1.65 -16.00
N ASN A 13 8.26 -0.35 -16.03
CA ASN A 13 9.19 0.69 -16.49
C ASN A 13 10.38 0.89 -15.54
N MET A 14 10.20 0.58 -14.24
CA MET A 14 11.26 0.70 -13.22
C MET A 14 12.06 -0.58 -13.02
N GLY A 15 11.90 -1.57 -13.88
CA GLY A 15 12.60 -2.87 -13.80
C GLY A 15 14.13 -2.79 -13.91
N SER A 16 14.71 -1.67 -14.37
CA SER A 16 16.16 -1.47 -14.34
C SER A 16 16.60 -0.90 -12.98
N GLY A 17 17.47 -1.62 -12.27
CA GLY A 17 18.03 -1.17 -11.00
C GLY A 17 18.70 0.20 -11.07
N ALA A 18 19.26 0.57 -12.22
CA ALA A 18 19.87 1.87 -12.45
C ALA A 18 18.85 3.02 -12.38
N LEU A 19 17.70 2.90 -13.06
CA LEU A 19 16.65 3.91 -13.03
C LEU A 19 16.06 4.05 -11.62
N ARG A 20 15.86 2.93 -10.94
CA ARG A 20 15.39 2.89 -9.55
C ARG A 20 16.36 3.61 -8.61
N SER A 21 17.66 3.35 -8.72
CA SER A 21 18.70 4.04 -7.95
C SER A 21 18.74 5.54 -8.21
N MET A 22 18.67 5.97 -9.46
CA MET A 22 18.67 7.39 -9.81
C MET A 22 17.44 8.11 -9.25
N LEU A 23 16.27 7.49 -9.33
CA LEU A 23 15.04 8.05 -8.80
C LEU A 23 15.10 8.16 -7.26
N GLY A 24 15.60 7.13 -6.57
CA GLY A 24 15.81 7.17 -5.12
C GLY A 24 16.76 8.29 -4.71
N ALA A 25 17.88 8.46 -5.41
CA ALA A 25 18.85 9.53 -5.16
C ALA A 25 18.27 10.94 -5.38
N ALA A 26 17.25 11.08 -6.24
CA ALA A 26 16.58 12.36 -6.48
C ALA A 26 15.59 12.75 -5.36
N SER A 27 15.31 11.88 -4.40
CA SER A 27 14.31 12.09 -3.34
C SER A 27 14.47 13.42 -2.58
N PRO A 28 15.67 13.84 -2.13
CA PRO A 28 15.83 15.11 -1.40
C PRO A 28 15.47 16.33 -2.25
N LEU A 29 15.84 16.30 -3.54
CA LEU A 29 15.55 17.39 -4.47
C LEU A 29 14.05 17.48 -4.75
N LEU A 30 13.42 16.34 -5.04
CA LEU A 30 11.97 16.27 -5.29
C LEU A 30 11.16 16.69 -4.05
N GLY A 31 11.64 16.34 -2.85
CA GLY A 31 11.04 16.79 -1.59
C GLY A 31 11.13 18.31 -1.39
N ALA A 32 12.26 18.92 -1.73
CA ALA A 32 12.42 20.36 -1.70
C ALA A 32 11.46 21.06 -2.69
N MET A 33 11.37 20.55 -3.91
CA MET A 33 10.45 21.07 -4.93
C MET A 33 8.98 20.92 -4.52
N ALA A 34 8.60 19.78 -3.95
CA ALA A 34 7.24 19.53 -3.47
C ALA A 34 6.84 20.47 -2.32
N ARG A 35 7.78 20.79 -1.42
CA ARG A 35 7.56 21.77 -0.33
C ARG A 35 7.46 23.20 -0.84
N ALA A 36 8.23 23.56 -1.89
CA ALA A 36 8.21 24.89 -2.48
C ALA A 36 6.95 25.16 -3.31
N MET A 37 6.30 24.10 -3.84
CA MET A 37 5.12 24.18 -4.69
C MET A 37 3.97 23.34 -4.12
N PRO A 38 3.40 23.68 -2.95
CA PRO A 38 2.35 22.90 -2.33
C PRO A 38 1.08 22.97 -3.17
N GLY A 39 0.61 21.83 -3.64
CA GLY A 39 -0.64 21.72 -4.39
C GLY A 39 -1.26 20.35 -4.20
N ARG A 40 -2.57 20.27 -4.09
CA ARG A 40 -3.36 19.10 -3.68
C ARG A 40 -3.19 17.84 -4.56
N ARG A 41 -2.38 17.88 -5.61
CA ARG A 41 -2.00 16.78 -6.51
C ARG A 41 -0.83 17.21 -7.39
N SER A 42 0.13 17.89 -6.81
CA SER A 42 1.25 18.34 -7.63
C SER A 42 2.05 17.12 -8.12
N VAL A 43 2.52 17.19 -9.32
CA VAL A 43 3.39 16.16 -9.91
C VAL A 43 4.64 15.94 -9.03
N PHE A 44 5.10 16.99 -8.38
CA PHE A 44 6.27 16.92 -7.49
C PHE A 44 6.00 16.15 -6.20
N GLU A 45 4.79 16.26 -5.63
CA GLU A 45 4.41 15.46 -4.45
C GLU A 45 4.36 13.97 -4.80
N GLN A 46 3.81 13.64 -5.97
CA GLN A 46 3.78 12.25 -6.48
C GLN A 46 5.19 11.72 -6.76
N ALA A 47 6.00 12.52 -7.44
CA ALA A 47 7.37 12.13 -7.75
C ALA A 47 8.21 11.95 -6.47
N TYR A 48 8.02 12.83 -5.48
CA TYR A 48 8.66 12.70 -4.16
C TYR A 48 8.24 11.41 -3.46
N GLU A 49 6.95 11.13 -3.39
CA GLU A 49 6.45 9.92 -2.73
C GLU A 49 7.02 8.64 -3.36
N ILE A 50 7.01 8.56 -4.69
CA ILE A 50 7.58 7.42 -5.42
C ILE A 50 9.09 7.32 -5.16
N SER A 51 9.83 8.43 -5.26
CA SER A 51 11.28 8.43 -5.07
C SER A 51 11.68 8.09 -3.63
N ARG A 52 10.90 8.57 -2.65
CA ARG A 52 11.08 8.25 -1.23
C ARG A 52 10.92 6.75 -0.98
N ARG A 53 9.87 6.13 -1.51
CA ARG A 53 9.64 4.67 -1.39
C ARG A 53 10.74 3.87 -2.03
N VAL A 54 11.16 4.26 -3.22
CA VAL A 54 12.30 3.64 -3.89
C VAL A 54 13.57 3.73 -3.04
N ASN A 55 13.82 4.88 -2.41
CA ASN A 55 14.98 5.09 -1.55
C ASN A 55 14.94 4.24 -0.27
N LEU A 56 13.74 4.03 0.28
CA LEU A 56 13.52 3.18 1.45
C LEU A 56 13.44 1.68 1.10
N GLY A 57 13.43 1.33 -0.18
CA GLY A 57 13.29 -0.06 -0.63
C GLY A 57 11.86 -0.60 -0.60
N HIS A 58 10.86 0.25 -0.33
CA HIS A 58 9.46 -0.15 -0.24
C HIS A 58 8.84 -0.54 -1.57
N GLU A 59 7.80 -1.34 -1.49
CA GLU A 59 6.93 -1.62 -2.64
C GLU A 59 6.23 -0.33 -3.12
N LEU A 60 6.10 -0.20 -4.44
CA LEU A 60 5.52 1.01 -5.03
C LEU A 60 3.99 1.02 -4.96
N PHE A 61 3.38 -0.15 -4.90
CA PHE A 61 1.94 -0.27 -4.71
C PHE A 61 1.56 -0.02 -3.25
N TYR A 62 0.50 0.75 -3.05
CA TYR A 62 0.14 1.27 -1.74
C TYR A 62 -1.36 1.17 -1.43
N GLY A 63 -2.02 0.19 -2.00
CA GLY A 63 -3.48 0.17 -1.92
C GLY A 63 -4.13 1.35 -2.66
N GLY A 64 -5.37 1.24 -2.98
CA GLY A 64 -6.03 2.15 -3.93
C GLY A 64 -6.27 3.59 -3.47
N SER A 65 -5.93 3.98 -2.23
CA SER A 65 -6.16 5.36 -1.78
C SER A 65 -5.25 5.76 -0.63
N ASN A 66 -4.26 6.58 -0.93
CA ASN A 66 -3.55 7.33 0.11
C ASN A 66 -4.40 8.55 0.52
N ALA A 67 -4.83 8.59 1.77
CA ALA A 67 -5.49 9.77 2.32
C ALA A 67 -4.48 10.91 2.50
N PHE A 68 -3.28 10.58 2.98
CA PHE A 68 -2.18 11.51 3.20
C PHE A 68 -0.88 10.93 2.63
N TRP A 69 -0.10 11.76 1.99
CA TRP A 69 1.23 11.43 1.51
C TRP A 69 2.25 11.78 2.58
N ALA A 70 3.45 11.20 2.50
CA ALA A 70 4.50 11.43 3.49
C ALA A 70 4.76 12.92 3.74
N ILE A 71 4.77 13.74 2.69
CA ILE A 71 4.95 15.19 2.80
C ILE A 71 3.85 15.88 3.61
N HIS A 72 2.61 15.37 3.57
CA HIS A 72 1.51 15.90 4.38
C HIS A 72 1.64 15.44 5.84
N VAL A 73 2.04 14.19 6.05
CA VAL A 73 2.31 13.64 7.37
C VAL A 73 3.43 14.43 8.04
N GLU A 74 4.56 14.62 7.37
CA GLU A 74 5.68 15.43 7.85
C GLU A 74 5.27 16.86 8.22
N LYS A 75 4.36 17.44 7.47
CA LYS A 75 3.88 18.82 7.69
C LYS A 75 2.95 18.96 8.88
N TYR A 76 2.06 17.99 9.10
CA TYR A 76 0.98 18.11 10.07
C TYR A 76 1.21 17.31 11.35
N LEU A 77 2.05 16.30 11.31
CA LEU A 77 2.38 15.49 12.47
C LEU A 77 3.81 15.82 12.95
N ASN A 78 3.89 16.26 14.18
CA ASN A 78 5.20 16.43 14.83
C ASN A 78 5.66 15.05 15.29
N SER A 79 6.59 14.44 14.57
CA SER A 79 7.03 13.04 14.72
C SER A 79 7.57 12.69 16.13
N SER A 80 7.91 13.68 16.95
CA SER A 80 8.41 13.46 18.31
C SER A 80 7.34 12.98 19.32
N ASN A 81 6.05 13.05 18.97
CA ASN A 81 4.95 12.79 19.93
C ASN A 81 3.97 11.72 19.50
N ILE A 82 4.14 11.04 18.37
CA ILE A 82 3.04 10.25 17.77
C ILE A 82 3.47 8.84 17.33
N ALA A 83 4.73 8.49 17.46
CA ALA A 83 5.12 7.10 17.18
C ALA A 83 4.66 6.22 18.38
N PRO A 84 3.56 5.44 18.26
CA PRO A 84 3.30 4.42 19.24
C PRO A 84 4.48 3.46 19.25
N ASP A 85 4.78 2.89 20.42
CA ASP A 85 5.73 1.80 20.49
C ASP A 85 5.22 0.69 19.55
N PRO A 86 6.03 0.17 18.64
CA PRO A 86 5.61 -0.95 17.77
C PRO A 86 5.02 -2.13 18.56
N ALA A 87 5.47 -2.31 19.80
CA ALA A 87 4.94 -3.34 20.71
C ALA A 87 3.49 -3.06 21.16
N ASP A 88 3.02 -1.82 21.08
CA ASP A 88 1.65 -1.43 21.47
C ASP A 88 0.64 -1.53 20.33
N ILE A 89 1.09 -1.83 19.12
CA ILE A 89 0.21 -1.95 17.95
C ILE A 89 -0.31 -3.37 17.83
N ASP A 90 -1.46 -3.63 18.39
CA ASP A 90 -2.23 -4.83 18.06
C ASP A 90 -2.88 -4.63 16.68
N THR A 91 -2.28 -5.24 15.66
CA THR A 91 -2.81 -5.16 14.29
C THR A 91 -4.04 -6.04 14.09
N GLY A 92 -4.36 -6.94 15.02
CA GLY A 92 -5.44 -7.91 14.88
C GLY A 92 -5.30 -8.83 13.64
N VAL A 93 -4.17 -8.75 12.94
CA VAL A 93 -3.91 -9.52 11.70
C VAL A 93 -2.92 -10.63 12.01
N GLU A 94 -3.41 -11.86 12.02
CA GLU A 94 -2.59 -13.06 12.23
C GLU A 94 -1.49 -13.13 11.15
N GLY A 95 -0.23 -13.26 11.59
CA GLY A 95 0.93 -13.36 10.70
C GLY A 95 1.51 -12.02 10.22
N LEU A 96 1.00 -10.88 10.70
CA LEU A 96 1.61 -9.58 10.47
C LEU A 96 2.60 -9.28 11.61
N ASP A 97 3.86 -9.57 11.39
CA ASP A 97 4.91 -9.16 12.32
C ASP A 97 5.44 -7.78 11.94
N ILE A 98 4.94 -6.75 12.62
CA ILE A 98 5.41 -5.37 12.47
C ILE A 98 6.52 -5.03 13.48
N THR A 99 6.88 -5.93 14.38
CA THR A 99 7.94 -5.70 15.36
C THR A 99 9.31 -5.56 14.71
N ASP A 100 9.47 -6.12 13.50
CA ASP A 100 10.68 -5.99 12.69
C ASP A 100 10.71 -4.69 11.84
N ALA A 101 9.59 -3.95 11.82
CA ALA A 101 9.50 -2.66 11.18
C ALA A 101 10.14 -1.60 12.11
N GLY A 102 11.42 -1.38 11.97
CA GLY A 102 12.16 -0.35 12.71
C GLY A 102 11.72 1.09 12.40
N SER A 103 10.62 1.26 11.68
CA SER A 103 9.96 2.52 11.40
C SER A 103 8.45 2.34 11.42
N SER A 104 7.72 3.33 11.88
CA SER A 104 6.25 3.39 11.85
C SER A 104 5.73 3.87 10.49
N ASP A 105 6.42 3.55 9.39
CA ASP A 105 5.99 3.90 8.05
C ASP A 105 4.93 2.90 7.55
N SER A 106 3.84 3.42 7.01
CA SER A 106 2.81 2.58 6.39
C SER A 106 3.32 1.74 5.20
N GLY A 107 4.47 2.09 4.63
CA GLY A 107 5.19 1.28 3.65
C GLY A 107 5.61 -0.08 4.21
N ASP A 108 6.05 -0.13 5.46
CA ASP A 108 6.49 -1.37 6.12
C ASP A 108 5.35 -2.38 6.24
N ILE A 109 4.12 -1.90 6.47
CA ILE A 109 2.92 -2.75 6.51
C ILE A 109 2.67 -3.39 5.14
N ILE A 110 2.71 -2.60 4.07
CA ILE A 110 2.53 -3.12 2.70
C ILE A 110 3.63 -4.12 2.35
N ASP A 111 4.88 -3.81 2.70
CA ASP A 111 6.01 -4.69 2.46
C ASP A 111 5.89 -6.01 3.22
N SER A 112 5.31 -6.01 4.42
CA SER A 112 5.07 -7.24 5.16
C SER A 112 4.09 -8.17 4.43
N PHE A 113 3.01 -7.63 3.85
CA PHE A 113 2.10 -8.41 3.01
C PHE A 113 2.77 -8.90 1.73
N ALA A 114 3.58 -8.08 1.08
CA ALA A 114 4.34 -8.47 -0.10
C ALA A 114 5.34 -9.59 0.21
N ARG A 115 6.03 -9.51 1.37
CA ARG A 115 6.93 -10.57 1.86
C ARG A 115 6.20 -11.88 2.13
N THR A 116 5.01 -11.83 2.73
CA THR A 116 4.20 -13.04 2.97
C THR A 116 3.95 -13.80 1.67
N VAL A 117 3.55 -13.08 0.61
CA VAL A 117 3.33 -13.68 -0.71
C VAL A 117 4.63 -14.22 -1.31
N THR A 118 5.72 -13.46 -1.22
CA THR A 118 7.02 -13.86 -1.76
C THR A 118 7.59 -15.09 -1.04
N ASN A 119 7.34 -15.22 0.26
CA ASN A 119 7.76 -16.38 1.04
C ASN A 119 6.95 -17.64 0.69
N ALA A 120 5.68 -17.48 0.35
CA ALA A 120 4.82 -18.59 -0.09
C ALA A 120 5.12 -19.02 -1.53
N ASP A 121 5.36 -18.05 -2.42
CA ASP A 121 5.74 -18.28 -3.82
C ASP A 121 6.84 -17.30 -4.23
N GLY A 122 8.07 -17.80 -4.34
CA GLY A 122 9.23 -17.00 -4.74
C GLY A 122 9.14 -16.37 -6.13
N ASN A 123 8.21 -16.84 -6.97
CA ASN A 123 7.96 -16.30 -8.32
C ASN A 123 6.71 -15.41 -8.39
N ALA A 124 6.08 -15.12 -7.23
CA ALA A 124 4.87 -14.31 -7.21
C ALA A 124 5.11 -12.94 -7.87
N ASP A 125 4.29 -12.63 -8.85
CA ASP A 125 4.36 -11.36 -9.57
C ASP A 125 3.79 -10.19 -8.76
N VAL A 126 4.00 -8.99 -9.25
CA VAL A 126 3.54 -7.75 -8.60
C VAL A 126 2.03 -7.71 -8.46
N LEU A 127 1.29 -8.22 -9.44
CA LEU A 127 -0.17 -8.20 -9.38
C LEU A 127 -0.69 -9.10 -8.25
N THR A 128 -0.08 -10.27 -8.02
CA THR A 128 -0.43 -11.15 -6.88
C THR A 128 -0.19 -10.43 -5.55
N LYS A 129 0.94 -9.76 -5.40
CA LYS A 129 1.24 -8.96 -4.19
C LYS A 129 0.22 -7.84 -3.99
N MET A 130 -0.14 -7.13 -5.07
CA MET A 130 -1.16 -6.08 -5.03
C MET A 130 -2.52 -6.61 -4.60
N ILE A 131 -2.98 -7.70 -5.20
CA ILE A 131 -4.26 -8.34 -4.87
C ILE A 131 -4.24 -8.80 -3.40
N HIS A 132 -3.17 -9.43 -2.95
CA HIS A 132 -3.05 -9.88 -1.57
C HIS A 132 -3.14 -8.70 -0.58
N ALA A 133 -2.44 -7.61 -0.83
CA ALA A 133 -2.51 -6.41 0.00
C ALA A 133 -3.93 -5.83 0.04
N GLU A 134 -4.64 -5.76 -1.10
CA GLU A 134 -6.02 -5.30 -1.16
C GLU A 134 -6.99 -6.21 -0.39
N PHE A 135 -6.83 -7.53 -0.50
CA PHE A 135 -7.64 -8.49 0.24
C PHE A 135 -7.43 -8.40 1.75
N ARG A 136 -6.23 -8.07 2.19
CA ARG A 136 -5.88 -8.01 3.62
C ARG A 136 -6.17 -6.67 4.25
N LEU A 137 -6.11 -5.58 3.49
CA LEU A 137 -6.28 -4.22 4.02
C LEU A 137 -7.61 -3.59 3.58
N ARG A 138 -7.76 -3.36 2.29
CA ARG A 138 -8.86 -2.53 1.78
C ARG A 138 -10.19 -3.24 1.79
N LEU A 139 -10.21 -4.52 1.44
CA LEU A 139 -11.45 -5.28 1.37
C LEU A 139 -12.13 -5.39 2.74
N PRO A 140 -11.48 -5.88 3.82
CA PRO A 140 -12.12 -5.99 5.11
C PRO A 140 -12.40 -4.63 5.73
N GLU A 141 -11.42 -3.73 5.79
CA GLU A 141 -11.52 -2.51 6.56
C GLU A 141 -12.35 -1.41 5.88
N LEU A 142 -12.24 -1.28 4.57
CA LEU A 142 -12.90 -0.21 3.85
C LEU A 142 -14.24 -0.62 3.25
N LEU A 143 -14.33 -1.82 2.70
CA LEU A 143 -15.52 -2.26 1.96
C LEU A 143 -16.47 -3.06 2.83
N LEU A 144 -16.02 -4.20 3.36
CA LEU A 144 -16.90 -5.13 4.09
C LEU A 144 -17.40 -4.53 5.41
N MET A 145 -16.51 -3.95 6.20
CA MET A 145 -16.90 -3.31 7.46
C MET A 145 -17.93 -2.20 7.25
N ARG A 146 -17.78 -1.38 6.20
CA ARG A 146 -18.75 -0.30 5.91
C ARG A 146 -20.08 -0.85 5.45
N VAL A 147 -20.08 -1.84 4.55
CA VAL A 147 -21.32 -2.47 4.08
C VAL A 147 -22.04 -3.08 5.27
N ASP A 148 -21.36 -3.86 6.10
CA ASP A 148 -21.94 -4.48 7.27
C ASP A 148 -22.54 -3.45 8.23
N LYS A 149 -21.77 -2.45 8.67
CA LYS A 149 -22.25 -1.42 9.61
C LYS A 149 -23.42 -0.62 9.06
N ILE A 150 -23.41 -0.25 7.77
CA ILE A 150 -24.48 0.55 7.19
C ILE A 150 -25.76 -0.29 7.05
N THR A 151 -25.68 -1.52 6.57
CA THR A 151 -26.84 -2.37 6.40
C THR A 151 -27.42 -2.84 7.74
N MET A 152 -26.56 -3.19 8.68
CA MET A 152 -26.99 -3.55 10.03
C MET A 152 -27.65 -2.40 10.80
N SER A 153 -27.31 -1.15 10.48
CA SER A 153 -28.01 0.00 11.06
C SER A 153 -29.49 0.07 10.71
N THR A 154 -29.88 -0.61 9.64
CA THR A 154 -31.28 -0.75 9.19
C THR A 154 -31.81 -2.18 9.35
N SER A 155 -31.12 -3.03 10.13
CA SER A 155 -31.47 -4.43 10.35
C SER A 155 -31.50 -5.30 9.09
N ILE A 156 -30.68 -4.94 8.07
CA ILE A 156 -30.52 -5.70 6.84
C ILE A 156 -29.17 -6.42 6.89
N GLU A 157 -29.17 -7.73 6.71
CA GLU A 157 -27.93 -8.51 6.57
C GLU A 157 -27.49 -8.52 5.09
N ALA A 158 -26.32 -7.91 4.81
CA ALA A 158 -25.75 -7.97 3.47
C ALA A 158 -25.04 -9.29 3.23
N ARG A 159 -25.21 -9.85 2.05
CA ARG A 159 -24.46 -11.01 1.58
C ARG A 159 -23.49 -10.60 0.49
N VAL A 160 -22.33 -11.24 0.46
CA VAL A 160 -21.21 -10.91 -0.44
C VAL A 160 -20.86 -12.12 -1.34
N PRO A 161 -21.71 -12.45 -2.31
CA PRO A 161 -21.57 -13.68 -3.11
C PRO A 161 -20.25 -13.75 -3.89
N PHE A 162 -19.65 -12.61 -4.20
CA PHE A 162 -18.34 -12.55 -4.90
C PHE A 162 -17.16 -12.91 -4.00
N LEU A 163 -17.36 -13.06 -2.70
CA LEU A 163 -16.35 -13.50 -1.74
C LEU A 163 -16.56 -14.95 -1.31
N ASP A 164 -17.36 -15.70 -2.04
CA ASP A 164 -17.39 -17.14 -1.91
C ASP A 164 -16.00 -17.71 -2.20
N HIS A 165 -15.50 -18.58 -1.32
CA HIS A 165 -14.13 -19.07 -1.39
C HIS A 165 -13.84 -19.83 -2.69
N GLU A 166 -14.81 -20.61 -3.20
CA GLU A 166 -14.64 -21.33 -4.47
C GLU A 166 -14.52 -20.37 -5.65
N LEU A 167 -15.29 -19.26 -5.64
CA LEU A 167 -15.22 -18.24 -6.67
C LEU A 167 -13.92 -17.45 -6.60
N VAL A 168 -13.46 -17.14 -5.40
CA VAL A 168 -12.17 -16.45 -5.20
C VAL A 168 -11.03 -17.33 -5.69
N ASP A 169 -10.99 -18.61 -5.29
CA ASP A 169 -9.96 -19.56 -5.72
C ASP A 169 -9.94 -19.68 -7.24
N LEU A 170 -11.11 -19.88 -7.87
CA LEU A 170 -11.24 -19.91 -9.33
C LEU A 170 -10.69 -18.62 -9.97
N SER A 171 -10.99 -17.47 -9.40
CA SER A 171 -10.56 -16.18 -9.95
C SER A 171 -9.03 -15.98 -9.87
N MET A 172 -8.39 -16.56 -8.86
CA MET A 172 -6.94 -16.51 -8.71
C MET A 172 -6.20 -17.45 -9.66
N ASP A 173 -6.86 -18.52 -10.10
CA ASP A 173 -6.31 -19.48 -11.06
C ASP A 173 -6.42 -19.02 -12.52
N ILE A 174 -7.12 -17.94 -12.81
CA ILE A 174 -7.26 -17.42 -14.18
C ILE A 174 -5.90 -16.92 -14.68
N PRO A 175 -5.39 -17.49 -15.80
CA PRO A 175 -4.14 -17.04 -16.38
C PRO A 175 -4.20 -15.56 -16.78
N ARG A 176 -3.12 -14.87 -16.56
CA ARG A 176 -3.00 -13.47 -16.98
C ARG A 176 -2.63 -13.41 -18.46
N ALA A 177 -3.31 -12.55 -19.19
CA ALA A 177 -3.03 -12.29 -20.61
C ALA A 177 -1.86 -11.32 -20.78
#